data_d15d936259fd1ff9286d83e30daa62ae
#
_entry.id   d15d936259fd1ff9286d83e30daa62ae
#
_cell.length_a   1.000
_cell.length_b   1.000
_cell.length_c   1.000
_cell.angle_alpha   90.00
_cell.angle_beta   90.00
_cell.angle_gamma   90.00
#
_symmetry.space_group_name_H-M   'P 1'
#
loop_
_entity.id
_entity.type
_entity.pdbx_description
1 polymer ?
#
loop_
_entity_poly.entity_id
_entity_poly.type
_entity_poly.pdbx_seq_one_letter_code
_entity_poly.pdbx_strand_id
1 'polypeptide(L)'
;LFKVFPDVIAVELPNNVQEEVLEAIERLPFLSLIGYADTLSPKRMNFIPIDPGDSIIESIRIGLEHNIPIELIDLSVPEYLPPSFKLPDDYAINQIGLHMFYQKISEYFKKENKDKEAKLRNKVNLKDFLKNQEKIEKEYDSTEKDILREKYMAAHLLKLMSIYHRVLLIIGMAHWENVKYYMENPERIEDEDLELIPHKYVKIYNIKGSDARFILRELPYHTYRWLKFREKFSKEKLESIETPEELYTNLNSYNKIEQIRKILIKAKYDYEEEFKEFVDLHKLKTLFQYSRNLSLADQRLLPNLFHLLISSKNIVDDDYAWKVMEKATKYPYDDESDNYETLKMSLEGAYDPSGRYIKLRRHHPYIYGKEKEVPLKEKPEEKYPGEWKDKWKEGKDYTVSWPPEDILEEDYFAFIRKKTIKNLKNQRIKIEEFKSS
;
A
#
# COMPACT_ATOMS: atom_id res chain seq x y z
N LEU A 1 -7.95 -4.08 -19.85
CA LEU A 1 -8.18 -5.42 -20.35
C LEU A 1 -9.27 -5.44 -21.40
N PHE A 2 -10.51 -5.17 -21.05
CA PHE A 2 -11.69 -5.22 -21.96
C PHE A 2 -11.63 -4.27 -23.16
N LYS A 3 -10.78 -3.25 -23.12
CA LYS A 3 -10.56 -2.33 -24.26
C LYS A 3 -9.52 -2.86 -25.23
N VAL A 4 -8.57 -3.65 -24.76
CA VAL A 4 -7.41 -4.11 -25.53
C VAL A 4 -7.58 -5.56 -26.01
N PHE A 5 -8.32 -6.38 -25.24
CA PHE A 5 -8.42 -7.84 -25.46
C PHE A 5 -7.05 -8.47 -25.73
N PRO A 6 -6.16 -8.47 -24.73
CA PRO A 6 -4.80 -8.94 -24.93
C PRO A 6 -4.76 -10.45 -25.15
N ASP A 7 -3.79 -10.90 -25.92
CA ASP A 7 -3.52 -12.32 -26.11
C ASP A 7 -2.65 -12.89 -24.98
N VAL A 8 -1.91 -12.01 -24.29
CA VAL A 8 -1.09 -12.33 -23.11
C VAL A 8 -0.96 -11.09 -22.22
N ILE A 9 -0.87 -11.31 -20.90
CA ILE A 9 -0.58 -10.28 -19.90
C ILE A 9 0.85 -10.51 -19.39
N ALA A 10 1.72 -9.53 -19.61
CA ALA A 10 3.07 -9.49 -19.08
C ALA A 10 3.13 -8.58 -17.86
N VAL A 11 3.69 -9.04 -16.76
CA VAL A 11 3.74 -8.28 -15.49
C VAL A 11 5.14 -8.21 -14.90
N GLU A 12 5.45 -7.09 -14.25
CA GLU A 12 6.70 -6.85 -13.54
C GLU A 12 6.73 -7.60 -12.20
N LEU A 13 6.90 -8.90 -12.26
CA LEU A 13 7.21 -9.77 -11.14
C LEU A 13 8.28 -10.77 -11.57
N PRO A 14 9.10 -11.29 -10.63
CA PRO A 14 10.12 -12.28 -10.94
C PRO A 14 9.52 -13.53 -11.58
N ASN A 15 10.04 -13.90 -12.77
CA ASN A 15 9.49 -14.99 -13.55
C ASN A 15 9.66 -16.38 -12.90
N ASN A 16 10.64 -16.52 -12.03
CA ASN A 16 10.99 -17.76 -11.35
C ASN A 16 10.09 -18.10 -10.15
N VAL A 17 9.07 -17.28 -9.84
CA VAL A 17 8.02 -17.54 -8.84
C VAL A 17 6.61 -17.53 -9.44
N GLN A 18 6.51 -17.75 -10.76
CA GLN A 18 5.23 -17.62 -11.47
C GLN A 18 4.19 -18.62 -10.96
N GLU A 19 4.55 -19.88 -10.77
CA GLU A 19 3.62 -20.91 -10.31
C GLU A 19 3.04 -20.54 -8.94
N GLU A 20 3.88 -20.13 -8.00
CA GLU A 20 3.43 -19.76 -6.65
C GLU A 20 2.62 -18.47 -6.63
N VAL A 21 2.92 -17.53 -7.53
CA VAL A 21 2.13 -16.29 -7.65
C VAL A 21 0.72 -16.62 -8.16
N LEU A 22 0.60 -17.44 -9.19
CA LEU A 22 -0.69 -17.83 -9.74
C LEU A 22 -1.51 -18.59 -8.71
N GLU A 23 -0.93 -19.60 -8.05
CA GLU A 23 -1.55 -20.36 -6.97
C GLU A 23 -2.02 -19.46 -5.82
N ALA A 24 -1.16 -18.55 -5.37
CA ALA A 24 -1.50 -17.64 -4.28
C ALA A 24 -2.60 -16.62 -4.63
N ILE A 25 -2.72 -16.24 -5.92
CA ILE A 25 -3.80 -15.36 -6.39
C ILE A 25 -5.13 -16.10 -6.49
N GLU A 26 -5.13 -17.37 -6.89
CA GLU A 26 -6.34 -18.22 -6.90
C GLU A 26 -6.95 -18.37 -5.50
N ARG A 27 -6.14 -18.26 -4.45
CA ARG A 27 -6.61 -18.31 -3.06
C ARG A 27 -7.37 -17.06 -2.61
N LEU A 28 -7.33 -15.95 -3.35
CA LEU A 28 -8.06 -14.75 -2.96
C LEU A 28 -9.56 -15.03 -2.77
N PRO A 29 -10.19 -14.58 -1.69
CA PRO A 29 -9.81 -13.47 -0.82
C PRO A 29 -8.87 -13.81 0.37
N PHE A 30 -8.44 -15.05 0.54
CA PHE A 30 -7.48 -15.40 1.60
C PHE A 30 -6.11 -14.81 1.30
N LEU A 31 -5.54 -14.08 2.26
CA LEU A 31 -4.28 -13.39 2.05
C LEU A 31 -3.11 -14.36 2.09
N SER A 32 -2.19 -14.16 1.16
CA SER A 32 -0.96 -14.94 1.06
C SER A 32 0.26 -14.03 1.00
N LEU A 33 1.38 -14.57 1.45
CA LEU A 33 2.69 -13.98 1.29
C LEU A 33 3.61 -15.05 0.69
N ILE A 34 4.21 -14.75 -0.45
CA ILE A 34 5.20 -15.64 -1.07
C ILE A 34 6.55 -15.24 -0.52
N GLY A 35 7.20 -16.16 0.19
CA GLY A 35 8.55 -16.00 0.66
C GLY A 35 9.50 -16.80 -0.22
N TYR A 36 10.55 -16.16 -0.73
CA TYR A 36 11.57 -16.86 -1.51
C TYR A 36 12.96 -16.42 -1.13
N ALA A 37 13.89 -17.38 -1.14
CA ALA A 37 15.29 -17.13 -0.87
C ALA A 37 16.06 -17.26 -2.17
N ASP A 38 16.88 -16.26 -2.45
CA ASP A 38 17.82 -16.31 -3.54
C ASP A 38 18.93 -17.35 -3.24
N THR A 39 19.43 -18.02 -4.29
CA THR A 39 20.55 -18.94 -4.17
C THR A 39 21.80 -18.28 -3.60
N LEU A 40 21.90 -16.97 -3.78
CA LEU A 40 23.07 -16.15 -3.43
C LEU A 40 23.02 -15.59 -2.01
N SER A 41 21.82 -15.45 -1.43
CA SER A 41 21.65 -14.92 -0.08
C SER A 41 20.67 -15.77 0.74
N PRO A 42 21.03 -17.03 1.08
CA PRO A 42 20.13 -17.98 1.72
C PRO A 42 19.68 -17.58 3.14
N LYS A 43 20.28 -16.54 3.71
CA LYS A 43 19.93 -16.00 5.03
C LYS A 43 18.88 -14.90 4.96
N ARG A 44 18.51 -14.44 3.76
CA ARG A 44 17.56 -13.36 3.55
C ARG A 44 16.38 -13.86 2.73
N MET A 45 15.20 -13.58 3.19
CA MET A 45 13.98 -13.92 2.49
C MET A 45 13.43 -12.68 1.80
N ASN A 46 13.29 -12.74 0.49
CA ASN A 46 12.48 -11.82 -0.27
C ASN A 46 11.01 -12.22 -0.11
N PHE A 47 10.09 -11.30 -0.28
CA PHE A 47 8.68 -11.63 -0.17
C PHE A 47 7.82 -10.81 -1.14
N ILE A 48 6.76 -11.45 -1.61
CA ILE A 48 5.72 -10.84 -2.45
C ILE A 48 4.40 -10.96 -1.68
N PRO A 49 3.82 -9.85 -1.20
CA PRO A 49 2.47 -9.88 -0.62
C PRO A 49 1.43 -9.97 -1.75
N ILE A 50 0.46 -10.86 -1.60
CA ILE A 50 -0.68 -10.94 -2.52
C ILE A 50 -1.75 -9.97 -2.03
N ASP A 51 -1.62 -8.71 -2.44
CA ASP A 51 -2.55 -7.63 -2.10
C ASP A 51 -3.62 -7.48 -3.19
N PRO A 52 -4.92 -7.77 -2.89
CA PRO A 52 -6.00 -7.63 -3.87
C PRO A 52 -6.22 -6.19 -4.37
N GLY A 53 -5.64 -5.20 -3.70
CA GLY A 53 -5.67 -3.79 -4.11
C GLY A 53 -4.54 -3.38 -5.04
N ASP A 54 -3.57 -4.26 -5.27
CA ASP A 54 -2.44 -3.98 -6.15
C ASP A 54 -2.80 -4.21 -7.63
N SER A 55 -2.33 -3.32 -8.50
CA SER A 55 -2.64 -3.36 -9.94
C SER A 55 -2.03 -4.57 -10.65
N ILE A 56 -0.86 -5.03 -10.22
CA ILE A 56 -0.22 -6.23 -10.76
C ILE A 56 -1.04 -7.46 -10.37
N ILE A 57 -1.34 -7.61 -9.08
CA ILE A 57 -2.12 -8.75 -8.57
C ILE A 57 -3.51 -8.79 -9.20
N GLU A 58 -4.20 -7.65 -9.30
CA GLU A 58 -5.52 -7.59 -9.93
C GLU A 58 -5.46 -7.90 -11.43
N SER A 59 -4.42 -7.48 -12.15
CA SER A 59 -4.28 -7.80 -13.58
C SER A 59 -4.07 -9.30 -13.82
N ILE A 60 -3.27 -9.96 -12.99
CA ILE A 60 -3.10 -11.41 -13.02
C ILE A 60 -4.42 -12.11 -12.71
N ARG A 61 -5.10 -11.69 -11.64
CA ARG A 61 -6.40 -12.24 -11.25
C ARG A 61 -7.42 -12.17 -12.37
N ILE A 62 -7.55 -11.02 -13.04
CA ILE A 62 -8.46 -10.87 -14.19
C ILE A 62 -8.00 -11.76 -15.35
N GLY A 63 -6.70 -11.89 -15.59
CA GLY A 63 -6.16 -12.82 -16.59
C GLY A 63 -6.58 -14.26 -16.33
N LEU A 64 -6.44 -14.74 -15.11
CA LEU A 64 -6.86 -16.08 -14.70
C LEU A 64 -8.38 -16.27 -14.89
N GLU A 65 -9.21 -15.32 -14.46
CA GLU A 65 -10.67 -15.36 -14.60
C GLU A 65 -11.14 -15.40 -16.07
N HIS A 66 -10.37 -14.85 -17.00
CA HIS A 66 -10.66 -14.81 -18.43
C HIS A 66 -9.84 -15.79 -19.27
N ASN A 67 -9.08 -16.69 -18.65
CA ASN A 67 -8.17 -17.64 -19.31
C ASN A 67 -7.20 -16.96 -20.30
N ILE A 68 -6.68 -15.78 -19.94
CA ILE A 68 -5.63 -15.08 -20.71
C ILE A 68 -4.29 -15.55 -20.16
N PRO A 69 -3.34 -15.99 -20.99
CA PRO A 69 -2.00 -16.34 -20.58
C PRO A 69 -1.32 -15.20 -19.82
N ILE A 70 -0.57 -15.57 -18.79
CA ILE A 70 0.13 -14.62 -17.91
C ILE A 70 1.60 -14.97 -17.91
N GLU A 71 2.45 -13.96 -18.07
CA GLU A 71 3.89 -14.08 -18.06
C GLU A 71 4.50 -13.09 -17.08
N LEU A 72 5.23 -13.61 -16.09
CA LEU A 72 6.05 -12.81 -15.20
C LEU A 72 7.40 -12.58 -15.92
N ILE A 73 7.77 -11.31 -16.11
CA ILE A 73 8.87 -10.96 -17.00
C ILE A 73 10.04 -10.29 -16.30
N ASP A 74 9.99 -10.10 -14.99
CA ASP A 74 11.07 -9.44 -14.27
C ASP A 74 12.18 -10.41 -13.84
N LEU A 75 13.35 -9.83 -13.63
CA LEU A 75 14.52 -10.55 -13.14
C LEU A 75 14.57 -10.49 -11.61
N SER A 76 14.70 -11.64 -10.95
CA SER A 76 15.02 -11.66 -9.53
C SER A 76 16.44 -11.18 -9.29
N VAL A 77 16.59 -10.05 -8.61
CA VAL A 77 17.91 -9.52 -8.22
C VAL A 77 18.04 -9.48 -6.70
N PRO A 78 19.18 -9.94 -6.14
CA PRO A 78 19.39 -9.91 -4.71
C PRO A 78 19.53 -8.46 -4.21
N GLU A 79 19.04 -8.23 -2.98
CA GLU A 79 19.18 -6.95 -2.27
C GLU A 79 18.66 -5.71 -3.05
N TYR A 80 17.62 -5.89 -3.84
CA TYR A 80 16.99 -4.75 -4.49
C TYR A 80 16.38 -3.79 -3.45
N LEU A 81 16.77 -2.53 -3.53
CA LEU A 81 16.19 -1.43 -2.76
C LEU A 81 15.51 -0.49 -3.73
N PRO A 82 14.18 -0.39 -3.71
CA PRO A 82 13.48 0.55 -4.58
C PRO A 82 13.88 1.98 -4.25
N PRO A 83 13.91 2.89 -5.24
CA PRO A 83 14.25 4.27 -5.01
C PRO A 83 13.27 4.92 -4.02
N SER A 84 13.81 5.65 -3.05
CA SER A 84 13.02 6.34 -2.03
C SER A 84 12.58 7.72 -2.50
N PHE A 85 11.52 7.83 -3.26
CA PHE A 85 10.86 9.11 -3.49
C PHE A 85 9.40 9.05 -3.05
N LYS A 86 8.91 10.18 -2.53
CA LYS A 86 7.51 10.27 -2.10
C LYS A 86 6.61 10.48 -3.31
N LEU A 87 5.80 9.49 -3.61
CA LEU A 87 4.67 9.63 -4.52
C LEU A 87 3.42 10.10 -3.76
N PRO A 88 2.51 10.84 -4.42
CA PRO A 88 1.16 11.03 -3.91
C PRO A 88 0.48 9.67 -3.65
N ASP A 89 -0.52 9.64 -2.78
CA ASP A 89 -1.32 8.43 -2.61
C ASP A 89 -2.14 8.12 -3.89
N ASP A 90 -2.50 6.84 -4.07
CA ASP A 90 -3.19 6.37 -5.28
C ASP A 90 -4.51 7.12 -5.54
N TYR A 91 -5.19 7.57 -4.47
CA TYR A 91 -6.40 8.38 -4.60
C TYR A 91 -6.08 9.78 -5.17
N ALA A 92 -4.98 10.39 -4.73
CA ALA A 92 -4.52 11.67 -5.27
C ALA A 92 -4.15 11.55 -6.76
N ILE A 93 -3.47 10.46 -7.15
CA ILE A 93 -3.13 10.17 -8.54
C ILE A 93 -4.40 10.08 -9.40
N ASN A 94 -5.43 9.37 -8.91
CA ASN A 94 -6.70 9.26 -9.62
C ASN A 94 -7.42 10.61 -9.75
N GLN A 95 -7.32 11.51 -8.78
CA GLN A 95 -7.94 12.85 -8.83
C GLN A 95 -7.19 13.78 -9.82
N ILE A 96 -5.88 13.68 -9.90
CA ILE A 96 -5.06 14.44 -10.85
C ILE A 96 -5.30 13.95 -12.29
N GLY A 97 -5.59 12.67 -12.44
CA GLY A 97 -5.68 11.96 -13.70
C GLY A 97 -4.35 11.31 -14.09
N LEU A 98 -4.40 10.02 -14.37
CA LEU A 98 -3.23 9.18 -14.62
C LEU A 98 -2.34 9.74 -15.73
N HIS A 99 -2.93 10.24 -16.82
CA HIS A 99 -2.18 10.79 -17.95
C HIS A 99 -1.35 12.04 -17.54
N MET A 100 -1.97 12.98 -16.82
CA MET A 100 -1.28 14.20 -16.37
C MET A 100 -0.20 13.86 -15.34
N PHE A 101 -0.49 12.93 -14.42
CA PHE A 101 0.49 12.46 -13.45
C PHE A 101 1.69 11.82 -14.14
N TYR A 102 1.45 10.95 -15.13
CA TYR A 102 2.51 10.30 -15.92
C TYR A 102 3.39 11.32 -16.66
N GLN A 103 2.80 12.31 -17.32
CA GLN A 103 3.58 13.36 -17.97
C GLN A 103 4.54 14.07 -17.02
N LYS A 104 4.03 14.45 -15.84
CA LYS A 104 4.83 15.19 -14.84
C LYS A 104 5.97 14.34 -14.28
N ILE A 105 5.69 13.08 -13.96
CA ILE A 105 6.71 12.20 -13.41
C ILE A 105 7.75 11.80 -14.45
N SER A 106 7.36 11.57 -15.70
CA SER A 106 8.29 11.29 -16.80
C SER A 106 9.24 12.45 -17.06
N GLU A 107 8.74 13.71 -17.00
CA GLU A 107 9.59 14.90 -17.08
C GLU A 107 10.62 14.95 -15.95
N TYR A 108 10.22 14.56 -14.73
CA TYR A 108 11.10 14.50 -13.56
C TYR A 108 12.20 13.46 -13.76
N PHE A 109 11.86 12.23 -14.10
CA PHE A 109 12.82 11.16 -14.33
C PHE A 109 13.77 11.46 -15.50
N LYS A 110 13.28 12.06 -16.58
CA LYS A 110 14.11 12.48 -17.72
C LYS A 110 15.17 13.54 -17.35
N LYS A 111 14.90 14.37 -16.35
CA LYS A 111 15.88 15.38 -15.90
C LYS A 111 16.96 14.81 -14.98
N GLU A 112 16.57 13.92 -14.07
CA GLU A 112 17.48 13.44 -13.02
C GLU A 112 18.48 12.38 -13.49
N ASN A 113 18.10 11.55 -14.45
CA ASN A 113 18.83 10.31 -14.76
C ASN A 113 19.65 10.32 -16.06
N LYS A 114 19.47 11.30 -16.95
CA LYS A 114 20.05 11.25 -18.32
C LYS A 114 21.55 11.00 -18.39
N ASP A 115 22.33 11.63 -17.53
CA ASP A 115 23.80 11.58 -17.63
C ASP A 115 24.42 10.35 -16.93
N LYS A 116 23.82 9.90 -15.85
CA LYS A 116 24.31 8.77 -15.05
C LYS A 116 23.96 7.44 -15.72
N GLU A 117 22.71 7.28 -16.13
CA GLU A 117 22.22 6.09 -16.79
C GLU A 117 22.86 5.87 -18.15
N ALA A 118 23.07 6.93 -18.95
CA ALA A 118 23.72 6.81 -20.26
C ALA A 118 25.16 6.25 -20.17
N LYS A 119 25.87 6.58 -19.10
CA LYS A 119 27.23 6.05 -18.86
C LYS A 119 27.22 4.61 -18.35
N LEU A 120 26.20 4.20 -17.59
CA LEU A 120 26.08 2.88 -17.00
C LEU A 120 25.49 1.86 -17.99
N ARG A 121 24.57 2.25 -18.88
CA ARG A 121 23.93 1.38 -19.88
C ARG A 121 24.91 0.54 -20.69
N ASN A 122 26.08 1.10 -20.99
CA ASN A 122 27.13 0.41 -21.76
C ASN A 122 28.08 -0.45 -20.90
N LYS A 123 28.03 -0.33 -19.57
CA LYS A 123 28.92 -1.05 -18.64
C LYS A 123 28.26 -2.29 -18.04
N VAL A 124 26.94 -2.28 -17.93
CA VAL A 124 26.20 -3.35 -17.27
C VAL A 124 25.82 -4.40 -18.30
N ASN A 125 26.36 -5.59 -18.13
CA ASN A 125 26.18 -6.72 -19.03
C ASN A 125 25.28 -7.78 -18.37
N LEU A 126 24.15 -8.06 -18.99
CA LEU A 126 23.17 -9.05 -18.50
C LEU A 126 23.77 -10.47 -18.52
N LYS A 127 24.59 -10.80 -19.54
CA LYS A 127 25.23 -12.09 -19.71
C LYS A 127 26.19 -12.39 -18.59
N ASP A 128 27.04 -11.41 -18.27
CA ASP A 128 28.01 -11.56 -17.18
C ASP A 128 27.28 -11.70 -15.84
N PHE A 129 26.15 -11.03 -15.70
CA PHE A 129 25.29 -11.17 -14.55
C PHE A 129 24.71 -12.58 -14.43
N LEU A 130 24.07 -13.09 -15.45
CA LEU A 130 23.44 -14.42 -15.43
C LEU A 130 24.45 -15.56 -15.22
N LYS A 131 25.68 -15.41 -15.73
CA LYS A 131 26.77 -16.41 -15.56
C LYS A 131 27.47 -16.36 -14.21
N ASN A 132 27.53 -15.21 -13.56
CA ASN A 132 28.37 -14.95 -12.38
C ASN A 132 27.60 -14.53 -11.16
N GLN A 133 26.39 -15.07 -10.94
CA GLN A 133 25.49 -14.68 -9.85
C GLN A 133 26.13 -14.63 -8.45
N GLU A 134 27.18 -15.47 -8.20
CA GLU A 134 27.87 -15.50 -6.92
C GLU A 134 28.68 -14.23 -6.58
N LYS A 135 29.02 -13.39 -7.58
CA LYS A 135 29.78 -12.14 -7.36
C LYS A 135 28.94 -10.91 -7.13
N ILE A 136 27.65 -10.99 -7.34
CA ILE A 136 26.72 -9.87 -7.57
C ILE A 136 26.40 -9.05 -6.34
N GLU A 137 26.38 -9.66 -5.15
CA GLU A 137 26.03 -8.92 -3.91
C GLU A 137 26.95 -7.71 -3.65
N LYS A 138 28.15 -7.71 -4.21
CA LYS A 138 29.19 -6.71 -3.92
C LYS A 138 29.51 -5.75 -5.04
N GLU A 139 29.10 -6.02 -6.27
CA GLU A 139 29.58 -5.29 -7.45
C GLU A 139 28.58 -4.32 -8.09
N TYR A 140 27.25 -4.48 -7.86
CA TYR A 140 26.23 -3.66 -8.52
C TYR A 140 25.46 -2.76 -7.56
N ASP A 141 25.38 -1.48 -7.87
CA ASP A 141 24.50 -0.55 -7.14
C ASP A 141 23.03 -0.72 -7.57
N SER A 142 22.10 0.01 -6.93
CA SER A 142 20.66 -0.08 -7.22
C SER A 142 20.33 0.30 -8.68
N THR A 143 21.03 1.25 -9.25
CA THR A 143 20.82 1.72 -10.63
C THR A 143 21.29 0.65 -11.65
N GLU A 144 22.37 -0.01 -11.37
CA GLU A 144 22.87 -1.10 -12.22
C GLU A 144 21.94 -2.31 -12.18
N LYS A 145 21.37 -2.62 -11.01
CA LYS A 145 20.34 -3.66 -10.85
C LYS A 145 19.06 -3.32 -11.63
N ASP A 146 18.64 -2.08 -11.62
CA ASP A 146 17.49 -1.63 -12.42
C ASP A 146 17.76 -1.79 -13.92
N ILE A 147 18.94 -1.43 -14.41
CA ILE A 147 19.34 -1.61 -15.82
C ILE A 147 19.29 -3.10 -16.21
N LEU A 148 19.76 -4.00 -15.35
CA LEU A 148 19.68 -5.45 -15.61
C LEU A 148 18.24 -5.94 -15.71
N ARG A 149 17.38 -5.54 -14.78
CA ARG A 149 15.95 -5.88 -14.80
C ARG A 149 15.28 -5.37 -16.05
N GLU A 150 15.54 -4.11 -16.43
CA GLU A 150 14.97 -3.47 -17.61
C GLU A 150 15.39 -4.13 -18.92
N LYS A 151 16.67 -4.51 -19.06
CA LYS A 151 17.16 -5.32 -20.19
C LYS A 151 16.46 -6.68 -20.25
N TYR A 152 16.35 -7.35 -19.11
CA TYR A 152 15.72 -8.67 -19.00
C TYR A 152 14.22 -8.60 -19.36
N MET A 153 13.49 -7.62 -18.81
CA MET A 153 12.09 -7.38 -19.15
C MET A 153 11.89 -7.07 -20.64
N ALA A 154 12.75 -6.24 -21.22
CA ALA A 154 12.70 -5.91 -22.63
C ALA A 154 12.93 -7.13 -23.53
N ALA A 155 13.90 -7.99 -23.20
CA ALA A 155 14.16 -9.23 -23.93
C ALA A 155 12.95 -10.19 -23.88
N HIS A 156 12.33 -10.35 -22.71
CA HIS A 156 11.11 -11.15 -22.58
C HIS A 156 9.96 -10.58 -23.38
N LEU A 157 9.76 -9.25 -23.35
CA LEU A 157 8.71 -8.60 -24.15
C LEU A 157 8.90 -8.80 -25.65
N LEU A 158 10.14 -8.67 -26.14
CA LEU A 158 10.44 -8.94 -27.58
C LEU A 158 10.13 -10.39 -27.94
N LYS A 159 10.44 -11.36 -27.08
CA LYS A 159 10.07 -12.76 -27.26
C LYS A 159 8.55 -12.94 -27.27
N LEU A 160 7.82 -12.35 -26.33
CA LEU A 160 6.36 -12.43 -26.30
C LEU A 160 5.71 -11.79 -27.54
N MET A 161 6.22 -10.65 -28.01
CA MET A 161 5.73 -9.97 -29.21
C MET A 161 6.00 -10.76 -30.51
N SER A 162 6.94 -11.70 -30.51
CA SER A 162 7.13 -12.62 -31.64
C SER A 162 6.07 -13.75 -31.68
N ILE A 163 5.40 -14.00 -30.55
CA ILE A 163 4.41 -15.09 -30.41
C ILE A 163 2.98 -14.54 -30.42
N TYR A 164 2.75 -13.41 -29.74
CA TYR A 164 1.44 -12.84 -29.52
C TYR A 164 1.28 -11.51 -30.25
N HIS A 165 0.08 -11.24 -30.80
CA HIS A 165 -0.19 -9.98 -31.49
C HIS A 165 -0.45 -8.82 -30.53
N ARG A 166 -1.06 -9.09 -29.37
CA ARG A 166 -1.44 -8.07 -28.38
C ARG A 166 -0.93 -8.45 -27.01
N VAL A 167 0.14 -7.81 -26.62
CA VAL A 167 0.76 -7.97 -25.29
C VAL A 167 0.31 -6.82 -24.40
N LEU A 168 -0.35 -7.10 -23.30
CA LEU A 168 -0.66 -6.09 -22.27
C LEU A 168 0.44 -6.12 -21.20
N LEU A 169 1.23 -5.07 -21.14
CA LEU A 169 2.29 -4.91 -20.14
C LEU A 169 1.78 -4.13 -18.92
N ILE A 170 1.97 -4.70 -17.75
CA ILE A 170 1.77 -4.04 -16.44
C ILE A 170 3.13 -3.88 -15.77
N ILE A 171 3.59 -2.64 -15.71
CA ILE A 171 4.95 -2.30 -15.25
C ILE A 171 4.93 -1.02 -14.43
N GLY A 172 5.86 -0.90 -13.48
CA GLY A 172 6.12 0.34 -12.76
C GLY A 172 6.59 1.46 -13.69
N MET A 173 6.04 2.66 -13.53
CA MET A 173 6.34 3.80 -14.40
C MET A 173 7.82 4.17 -14.45
N ALA A 174 8.58 3.86 -13.40
CA ALA A 174 10.01 4.13 -13.35
C ALA A 174 10.80 3.36 -14.40
N HIS A 175 10.36 2.14 -14.74
CA HIS A 175 11.07 1.25 -15.67
C HIS A 175 10.64 1.40 -17.13
N TRP A 176 9.44 1.95 -17.39
CA TRP A 176 8.86 1.95 -18.73
C TRP A 176 9.74 2.62 -19.80
N GLU A 177 10.29 3.80 -19.53
CA GLU A 177 11.09 4.52 -20.52
C GLU A 177 12.36 3.75 -20.92
N ASN A 178 13.00 3.07 -19.97
CA ASN A 178 14.18 2.28 -20.21
C ASN A 178 13.86 0.93 -20.88
N VAL A 179 12.81 0.25 -20.45
CA VAL A 179 12.34 -0.97 -21.13
C VAL A 179 12.01 -0.67 -22.58
N LYS A 180 11.26 0.40 -22.85
CA LYS A 180 10.96 0.85 -24.20
C LYS A 180 12.24 1.15 -25.02
N TYR A 181 13.20 1.84 -24.40
CA TYR A 181 14.49 2.12 -25.05
C TYR A 181 15.21 0.83 -25.48
N TYR A 182 15.27 -0.19 -24.63
CA TYR A 182 15.89 -1.47 -24.98
C TYR A 182 15.10 -2.24 -26.03
N MET A 183 13.77 -2.16 -26.01
CA MET A 183 12.96 -2.77 -27.08
C MET A 183 13.17 -2.10 -28.44
N GLU A 184 13.40 -0.79 -28.47
CA GLU A 184 13.72 -0.02 -29.69
C GLU A 184 15.18 -0.21 -30.15
N ASN A 185 16.08 -0.69 -29.28
CA ASN A 185 17.49 -0.93 -29.54
C ASN A 185 17.91 -2.33 -29.09
N PRO A 186 17.36 -3.40 -29.71
CA PRO A 186 17.56 -4.77 -29.27
C PRO A 186 19.04 -5.23 -29.34
N GLU A 187 19.86 -4.62 -30.20
CA GLU A 187 21.30 -4.88 -30.29
C GLU A 187 22.08 -4.55 -28.99
N ARG A 188 21.43 -3.83 -28.07
CA ARG A 188 21.98 -3.52 -26.72
C ARG A 188 21.60 -4.54 -25.65
N ILE A 189 20.73 -5.46 -26.02
CA ILE A 189 20.39 -6.63 -25.21
C ILE A 189 21.19 -7.75 -25.86
N GLU A 190 22.18 -8.27 -25.14
CA GLU A 190 22.95 -9.37 -25.65
C GLU A 190 22.08 -10.61 -25.84
N ASP A 191 22.18 -11.28 -27.01
CA ASP A 191 21.41 -12.49 -27.33
C ASP A 191 21.76 -13.59 -26.30
N GLU A 192 20.83 -13.85 -25.39
CA GLU A 192 20.99 -14.87 -24.37
C GLU A 192 19.72 -15.71 -24.24
N ASP A 193 19.95 -16.98 -24.03
CA ASP A 193 18.95 -17.86 -23.49
C ASP A 193 18.52 -17.29 -22.15
N LEU A 194 17.29 -16.75 -22.11
CA LEU A 194 16.67 -16.21 -20.91
C LEU A 194 16.29 -17.38 -20.00
N GLU A 195 17.32 -18.05 -19.47
CA GLU A 195 17.12 -19.16 -18.55
C GLU A 195 16.54 -18.63 -17.23
N LEU A 196 15.59 -19.40 -16.71
CA LEU A 196 15.02 -19.15 -15.38
C LEU A 196 16.12 -19.31 -14.33
N ILE A 197 16.32 -18.30 -13.51
CA ILE A 197 17.21 -18.39 -12.36
C ILE A 197 16.49 -19.21 -11.28
N PRO A 198 16.98 -20.42 -10.95
CA PRO A 198 16.28 -21.25 -9.97
C PRO A 198 16.36 -20.61 -8.57
N HIS A 199 15.25 -20.62 -7.85
CA HIS A 199 15.25 -20.32 -6.43
C HIS A 199 15.72 -21.50 -5.61
N LYS A 200 16.37 -21.21 -4.51
CA LYS A 200 16.74 -22.24 -3.53
C LYS A 200 15.56 -22.68 -2.69
N TYR A 201 14.62 -21.76 -2.47
CA TYR A 201 13.48 -21.96 -1.61
C TYR A 201 12.38 -20.99 -1.98
N VAL A 202 11.19 -21.49 -2.28
CA VAL A 202 9.96 -20.71 -2.46
C VAL A 202 8.86 -21.33 -1.62
N LYS A 203 8.07 -20.52 -0.95
CA LYS A 203 6.96 -21.00 -0.14
C LYS A 203 5.83 -19.97 -0.08
N ILE A 204 4.61 -20.47 -0.23
CA ILE A 204 3.39 -19.70 0.01
C ILE A 204 3.05 -19.82 1.50
N TYR A 205 2.86 -18.69 2.14
CA TYR A 205 2.39 -18.60 3.52
C TYR A 205 0.99 -18.02 3.56
N ASN A 206 0.18 -18.55 4.46
CA ASN A 206 -1.11 -18.00 4.79
C ASN A 206 -0.96 -16.84 5.78
N ILE A 207 -1.78 -15.78 5.63
CA ILE A 207 -1.81 -14.61 6.52
C ILE A 207 -3.22 -14.46 7.07
N LYS A 208 -3.36 -14.41 8.38
CA LYS A 208 -4.66 -14.18 9.02
C LYS A 208 -5.17 -12.77 8.76
N GLY A 209 -6.49 -12.63 8.69
CA GLY A 209 -7.15 -11.33 8.51
C GLY A 209 -6.81 -10.33 9.62
N SER A 210 -6.56 -10.79 10.85
CA SER A 210 -6.05 -9.96 11.95
C SER A 210 -4.70 -9.29 11.64
N ASP A 211 -3.89 -9.95 10.82
CA ASP A 211 -2.54 -9.52 10.46
C ASP A 211 -2.50 -8.79 9.11
N ALA A 212 -3.65 -8.66 8.43
CA ALA A 212 -3.77 -8.02 7.10
C ALA A 212 -3.13 -6.63 7.03
N ARG A 213 -3.21 -5.84 8.12
CA ARG A 213 -2.62 -4.49 8.20
C ARG A 213 -1.10 -4.45 7.98
N PHE A 214 -0.41 -5.58 8.15
CA PHE A 214 1.04 -5.65 8.02
C PHE A 214 1.50 -5.93 6.59
N ILE A 215 0.61 -6.43 5.74
CA ILE A 215 0.95 -6.79 4.35
C ILE A 215 0.21 -5.96 3.31
N LEU A 216 -0.99 -5.45 3.61
CA LEU A 216 -1.77 -4.64 2.69
C LEU A 216 -1.25 -3.20 2.63
N ARG A 217 -1.26 -2.61 1.45
CA ARG A 217 -0.85 -1.22 1.19
C ARG A 217 -1.85 -0.20 1.72
N GLU A 218 -3.12 -0.58 1.73
CA GLU A 218 -4.23 0.26 2.21
C GLU A 218 -4.79 -0.26 3.54
N LEU A 219 -5.76 0.46 4.08
CA LEU A 219 -6.50 -0.03 5.24
C LEU A 219 -7.16 -1.38 4.90
N PRO A 220 -7.02 -2.41 5.72
CA PRO A 220 -7.64 -3.73 5.48
C PRO A 220 -9.14 -3.65 5.20
N TYR A 221 -9.84 -2.72 5.86
CA TYR A 221 -11.26 -2.45 5.57
C TYR A 221 -11.49 -1.96 4.12
N HIS A 222 -10.59 -1.15 3.54
CA HIS A 222 -10.71 -0.71 2.15
C HIS A 222 -10.57 -1.90 1.19
N THR A 223 -9.55 -2.73 1.39
CA THR A 223 -9.33 -3.92 0.58
C THR A 223 -10.52 -4.89 0.69
N TYR A 224 -11.02 -5.13 1.90
CA TYR A 224 -12.25 -5.91 2.10
C TYR A 224 -13.45 -5.32 1.36
N ARG A 225 -13.66 -4.02 1.44
CA ARG A 225 -14.78 -3.34 0.76
C ARG A 225 -14.60 -3.31 -0.76
N TRP A 226 -13.37 -3.24 -1.23
CA TRP A 226 -13.05 -3.37 -2.65
C TRP A 226 -13.41 -4.77 -3.17
N LEU A 227 -13.02 -5.82 -2.47
CA LEU A 227 -13.39 -7.18 -2.83
C LEU A 227 -14.91 -7.36 -2.91
N LYS A 228 -15.66 -6.85 -1.92
CA LYS A 228 -17.14 -6.86 -1.95
C LYS A 228 -17.74 -6.00 -3.07
N PHE A 229 -17.09 -4.93 -3.45
CA PHE A 229 -17.49 -4.10 -4.58
C PHE A 229 -17.23 -4.84 -5.89
N ARG A 230 -16.08 -5.48 -6.00
CA ARG A 230 -15.64 -6.25 -7.16
C ARG A 230 -16.58 -7.43 -7.47
N GLU A 231 -17.14 -8.09 -6.47
CA GLU A 231 -18.14 -9.18 -6.67
C GLU A 231 -19.35 -8.72 -7.51
N LYS A 232 -19.61 -7.42 -7.59
CA LYS A 232 -20.68 -6.86 -8.45
C LYS A 232 -20.30 -6.84 -9.93
N PHE A 233 -19.04 -7.00 -10.25
CA PHE A 233 -18.50 -7.07 -11.60
C PHE A 233 -18.15 -8.51 -11.96
N SER A 234 -19.12 -9.42 -11.81
CA SER A 234 -18.99 -10.79 -12.34
C SER A 234 -18.78 -10.75 -13.85
N LYS A 235 -18.21 -11.82 -14.40
CA LYS A 235 -17.98 -11.98 -15.85
C LYS A 235 -19.23 -11.62 -16.68
N GLU A 236 -20.38 -12.12 -16.26
CA GLU A 236 -21.68 -11.86 -16.93
C GLU A 236 -22.07 -10.38 -16.95
N LYS A 237 -21.77 -9.65 -15.87
CA LYS A 237 -22.03 -8.20 -15.80
C LYS A 237 -21.02 -7.40 -16.62
N LEU A 238 -19.75 -7.82 -16.66
CA LEU A 238 -18.74 -7.19 -17.48
C LEU A 238 -19.03 -7.36 -18.97
N GLU A 239 -19.55 -8.53 -19.37
CA GLU A 239 -20.00 -8.79 -20.74
C GLU A 239 -21.23 -7.95 -21.14
N SER A 240 -22.04 -7.52 -20.18
CA SER A 240 -23.20 -6.64 -20.41
C SER A 240 -22.86 -5.15 -20.52
N ILE A 241 -21.63 -4.75 -20.26
CA ILE A 241 -21.17 -3.35 -20.36
C ILE A 241 -20.83 -3.06 -21.80
N GLU A 242 -21.60 -2.20 -22.43
CA GLU A 242 -21.47 -1.90 -23.86
C GLU A 242 -20.33 -0.93 -24.17
N THR A 243 -19.97 -0.05 -23.23
CA THR A 243 -18.96 0.98 -23.47
C THR A 243 -17.87 1.03 -22.39
N PRO A 244 -16.60 1.36 -22.79
CA PRO A 244 -15.52 1.57 -21.84
C PRO A 244 -15.81 2.70 -20.84
N GLU A 245 -16.56 3.71 -21.24
CA GLU A 245 -16.97 4.85 -20.42
C GLU A 245 -17.94 4.41 -19.30
N GLU A 246 -18.83 3.48 -19.59
CA GLU A 246 -19.73 2.89 -18.60
C GLU A 246 -18.94 2.07 -17.57
N LEU A 247 -18.02 1.23 -18.04
CA LEU A 247 -17.13 0.47 -17.16
C LEU A 247 -16.32 1.40 -16.24
N TYR A 248 -15.72 2.44 -16.82
CA TYR A 248 -14.94 3.43 -16.06
C TYR A 248 -15.80 4.15 -15.01
N THR A 249 -17.01 4.55 -15.37
CA THR A 249 -17.95 5.19 -14.46
C THR A 249 -18.34 4.25 -13.31
N ASN A 250 -18.61 2.99 -13.62
CA ASN A 250 -18.95 1.97 -12.64
C ASN A 250 -17.79 1.70 -11.68
N LEU A 251 -16.55 1.54 -12.18
CA LEU A 251 -15.36 1.33 -11.35
C LEU A 251 -15.06 2.54 -10.46
N ASN A 252 -15.19 3.76 -11.00
CA ASN A 252 -15.00 4.99 -10.23
C ASN A 252 -16.09 5.25 -9.17
N SER A 253 -17.19 4.51 -9.21
CA SER A 253 -18.21 4.59 -8.15
C SER A 253 -17.73 4.06 -6.80
N TYR A 254 -16.60 3.35 -6.75
CA TYR A 254 -15.97 2.97 -5.49
C TYR A 254 -15.30 4.16 -4.82
N ASN A 255 -15.95 4.69 -3.81
CA ASN A 255 -15.50 5.91 -3.13
C ASN A 255 -14.77 5.58 -1.82
N LYS A 256 -13.44 5.73 -1.80
CA LYS A 256 -12.60 5.48 -0.63
C LYS A 256 -12.90 6.42 0.55
N ILE A 257 -13.26 7.68 0.28
CA ILE A 257 -13.65 8.64 1.34
C ILE A 257 -14.93 8.18 2.03
N GLU A 258 -15.89 7.67 1.27
CA GLU A 258 -17.12 7.12 1.85
C GLU A 258 -16.84 5.87 2.71
N GLN A 259 -15.83 5.08 2.37
CA GLN A 259 -15.43 3.95 3.21
C GLN A 259 -14.81 4.43 4.54
N ILE A 260 -14.00 5.49 4.52
CA ILE A 260 -13.48 6.11 5.76
C ILE A 260 -14.63 6.62 6.62
N ARG A 261 -15.59 7.31 6.02
CA ARG A 261 -16.79 7.74 6.74
C ARG A 261 -17.53 6.57 7.41
N LYS A 262 -17.68 5.45 6.70
CA LYS A 262 -18.31 4.24 7.25
C LYS A 262 -17.52 3.63 8.41
N ILE A 263 -16.17 3.66 8.36
CA ILE A 263 -15.34 3.24 9.50
C ILE A 263 -15.70 4.06 10.73
N LEU A 264 -15.65 5.38 10.64
CA LEU A 264 -15.89 6.28 11.76
C LEU A 264 -17.31 6.17 12.31
N ILE A 265 -18.33 6.10 11.42
CA ILE A 265 -19.71 5.93 11.84
C ILE A 265 -19.96 4.57 12.53
N LYS A 266 -19.40 3.48 12.01
CA LYS A 266 -19.53 2.17 12.65
C LYS A 266 -18.83 2.13 14.00
N ALA A 267 -17.64 2.72 14.08
CA ALA A 267 -16.94 2.86 15.36
C ALA A 267 -17.77 3.65 16.38
N LYS A 268 -18.48 4.72 15.94
CA LYS A 268 -19.41 5.47 16.79
C LYS A 268 -20.49 4.58 17.40
N TYR A 269 -21.16 3.78 16.56
CA TYR A 269 -22.23 2.92 17.06
C TYR A 269 -21.72 1.88 18.06
N ASP A 270 -20.61 1.22 17.78
CA ASP A 270 -20.02 0.24 18.70
C ASP A 270 -19.56 0.91 20.01
N TYR A 271 -18.98 2.11 19.91
CA TYR A 271 -18.58 2.88 21.08
C TYR A 271 -19.79 3.28 21.95
N GLU A 272 -20.84 3.82 21.35
CA GLU A 272 -22.06 4.22 22.07
C GLU A 272 -22.77 3.00 22.71
N GLU A 273 -22.73 1.85 22.05
CA GLU A 273 -23.30 0.62 22.59
C GLU A 273 -22.51 0.09 23.79
N GLU A 274 -21.18 0.11 23.74
CA GLU A 274 -20.33 -0.46 24.78
C GLU A 274 -20.14 0.49 25.96
N PHE A 275 -19.78 1.74 25.68
CA PHE A 275 -19.42 2.70 26.73
C PHE A 275 -20.59 3.57 27.21
N LYS A 276 -21.75 3.53 26.52
CA LYS A 276 -22.92 4.37 26.80
C LYS A 276 -22.63 5.88 26.72
N GLU A 277 -21.53 6.27 26.10
CA GLU A 277 -21.18 7.65 25.82
C GLU A 277 -21.59 8.03 24.41
N PHE A 278 -21.95 9.30 24.20
CA PHE A 278 -22.52 9.76 22.94
C PHE A 278 -21.51 10.59 22.12
N VAL A 279 -21.36 10.26 20.84
CA VAL A 279 -20.56 11.02 19.89
C VAL A 279 -21.50 11.81 18.97
N ASP A 280 -21.61 13.11 19.17
CA ASP A 280 -22.49 13.95 18.41
C ASP A 280 -22.00 14.24 16.97
N LEU A 281 -22.85 14.86 16.16
CA LEU A 281 -22.52 15.19 14.78
C LEU A 281 -21.42 16.26 14.66
N HIS A 282 -21.31 17.14 15.66
CA HIS A 282 -20.28 18.18 15.66
C HIS A 282 -18.90 17.55 15.89
N LYS A 283 -18.76 16.65 16.88
CA LYS A 283 -17.55 15.86 17.10
C LYS A 283 -17.16 15.08 15.84
N LEU A 284 -18.11 14.38 15.21
CA LEU A 284 -17.85 13.67 13.95
C LEU A 284 -17.37 14.60 12.84
N LYS A 285 -18.00 15.74 12.64
CA LYS A 285 -17.58 16.73 11.64
C LYS A 285 -16.16 17.21 11.91
N THR A 286 -15.85 17.56 13.14
CA THR A 286 -14.53 18.01 13.56
C THR A 286 -13.47 16.91 13.34
N LEU A 287 -13.80 15.66 13.67
CA LEU A 287 -12.95 14.51 13.46
C LEU A 287 -12.62 14.31 11.96
N PHE A 288 -13.63 14.40 11.07
CA PHE A 288 -13.40 14.34 9.62
C PHE A 288 -12.48 15.46 9.14
N GLN A 289 -12.71 16.69 9.59
CA GLN A 289 -11.88 17.83 9.22
C GLN A 289 -10.45 17.66 9.74
N TYR A 290 -10.31 17.21 10.96
CA TYR A 290 -8.99 17.02 11.57
C TYR A 290 -8.20 15.88 10.90
N SER A 291 -8.81 14.73 10.66
CA SER A 291 -8.16 13.62 9.95
C SER A 291 -7.74 14.00 8.53
N ARG A 292 -8.60 14.74 7.82
CA ARG A 292 -8.27 15.31 6.50
C ARG A 292 -7.10 16.30 6.58
N ASN A 293 -7.10 17.22 7.54
CA ASN A 293 -6.04 18.20 7.67
C ASN A 293 -4.68 17.54 8.01
N LEU A 294 -4.69 16.49 8.84
CA LEU A 294 -3.48 15.69 9.11
C LEU A 294 -2.98 15.00 7.84
N SER A 295 -3.88 14.41 7.05
CA SER A 295 -3.47 13.77 5.80
C SER A 295 -2.90 14.75 4.79
N LEU A 296 -3.49 15.94 4.66
CA LEU A 296 -2.98 17.00 3.80
C LEU A 296 -1.60 17.52 4.26
N ALA A 297 -1.38 17.62 5.57
CA ALA A 297 -0.07 17.97 6.12
C ALA A 297 1.01 16.92 5.79
N ASP A 298 0.62 15.66 5.67
CA ASP A 298 1.49 14.56 5.21
C ASP A 298 1.48 14.42 3.67
N GLN A 299 0.95 15.39 2.93
CA GLN A 299 0.85 15.41 1.46
C GLN A 299 0.04 14.24 0.88
N ARG A 300 -1.04 13.85 1.57
CA ARG A 300 -1.96 12.78 1.17
C ARG A 300 -3.38 13.33 1.10
N LEU A 301 -4.18 12.81 0.17
CA LEU A 301 -5.60 13.14 0.10
C LEU A 301 -6.45 12.19 0.97
N LEU A 302 -5.98 10.96 1.20
CA LEU A 302 -6.66 10.01 2.06
C LEU A 302 -5.97 9.90 3.43
N PRO A 303 -6.72 9.99 4.53
CA PRO A 303 -6.24 9.64 5.84
C PRO A 303 -5.82 8.17 5.90
N ASN A 304 -4.64 7.90 6.45
CA ASN A 304 -4.19 6.57 6.80
C ASN A 304 -4.61 6.21 8.24
N LEU A 305 -4.26 4.99 8.69
CA LEU A 305 -4.62 4.52 10.03
C LEU A 305 -4.14 5.47 11.13
N PHE A 306 -2.91 5.97 11.04
CA PHE A 306 -2.36 6.92 12.02
C PHE A 306 -3.19 8.20 12.12
N HIS A 307 -3.58 8.79 10.97
CA HIS A 307 -4.41 10.00 10.95
C HIS A 307 -5.78 9.77 11.59
N LEU A 308 -6.39 8.60 11.32
CA LEU A 308 -7.69 8.25 11.89
C LEU A 308 -7.60 8.05 13.41
N LEU A 309 -6.57 7.34 13.89
CA LEU A 309 -6.41 7.09 15.33
C LEU A 309 -6.09 8.36 16.11
N ILE A 310 -5.16 9.18 15.63
CA ILE A 310 -4.82 10.45 16.29
C ILE A 310 -6.03 11.39 16.32
N SER A 311 -6.78 11.47 15.21
CA SER A 311 -7.98 12.32 15.16
C SER A 311 -9.04 11.83 16.13
N SER A 312 -9.28 10.53 16.16
CA SER A 312 -10.26 9.91 17.04
C SER A 312 -9.92 10.11 18.50
N LYS A 313 -8.67 9.84 18.88
CA LYS A 313 -8.15 10.05 20.22
C LYS A 313 -8.28 11.50 20.70
N ASN A 314 -7.96 12.47 19.83
CA ASN A 314 -7.92 13.88 20.21
C ASN A 314 -9.31 14.56 20.21
N ILE A 315 -10.27 14.02 19.46
CA ILE A 315 -11.61 14.63 19.32
C ILE A 315 -12.65 13.92 20.18
N VAL A 316 -12.48 12.63 20.38
CA VAL A 316 -13.37 11.84 21.25
C VAL A 316 -12.56 11.35 22.45
N ASP A 317 -11.92 10.18 22.34
CA ASP A 317 -11.04 9.59 23.36
C ASP A 317 -10.29 8.36 22.83
N ASP A 318 -9.57 7.69 23.73
CA ASP A 318 -8.78 6.51 23.43
C ASP A 318 -9.65 5.29 23.09
N ASP A 319 -10.80 5.12 23.72
CA ASP A 319 -11.71 3.99 23.53
C ASP A 319 -12.41 4.08 22.16
N TYR A 320 -12.83 5.28 21.77
CA TYR A 320 -13.34 5.51 20.42
C TYR A 320 -12.24 5.28 19.36
N ALA A 321 -11.01 5.72 19.61
CA ALA A 321 -9.88 5.46 18.71
C ALA A 321 -9.60 3.95 18.58
N TRP A 322 -9.78 3.19 19.66
CA TRP A 322 -9.70 1.73 19.62
C TRP A 322 -10.78 1.13 18.72
N LYS A 323 -12.03 1.56 18.86
CA LYS A 323 -13.12 1.13 17.96
C LYS A 323 -12.85 1.47 16.50
N VAL A 324 -12.27 2.64 16.23
CA VAL A 324 -11.84 3.01 14.88
C VAL A 324 -10.74 2.07 14.37
N MET A 325 -9.77 1.72 15.20
CA MET A 325 -8.74 0.75 14.85
C MET A 325 -9.35 -0.61 14.48
N GLU A 326 -10.24 -1.16 15.32
CA GLU A 326 -10.91 -2.43 15.05
C GLU A 326 -11.66 -2.42 13.71
N LYS A 327 -12.38 -1.33 13.40
CA LYS A 327 -13.09 -1.22 12.11
C LYS A 327 -12.17 -1.04 10.92
N ALA A 328 -11.13 -0.20 11.05
CA ALA A 328 -10.19 0.10 9.98
C ALA A 328 -9.31 -1.09 9.61
N THR A 329 -8.96 -1.92 10.59
CA THR A 329 -8.12 -3.11 10.38
C THR A 329 -8.92 -4.38 10.10
N LYS A 330 -10.26 -4.29 10.03
CA LYS A 330 -11.11 -5.45 9.79
C LYS A 330 -10.91 -6.02 8.39
N TYR A 331 -10.47 -7.27 8.34
CA TYR A 331 -10.42 -8.11 7.13
C TYR A 331 -10.98 -9.50 7.50
N PRO A 332 -12.18 -9.88 7.04
CA PRO A 332 -12.93 -11.01 7.61
C PRO A 332 -12.64 -12.36 6.94
N TYR A 333 -11.63 -12.45 6.10
CA TYR A 333 -11.32 -13.68 5.39
C TYR A 333 -10.12 -14.38 6.02
N ASP A 334 -10.35 -15.49 6.65
CA ASP A 334 -9.35 -16.38 7.22
C ASP A 334 -9.42 -17.75 6.53
N ASP A 335 -8.28 -18.28 6.10
CA ASP A 335 -8.16 -19.65 5.65
C ASP A 335 -7.91 -20.54 6.88
N GLU A 336 -8.88 -21.39 7.20
CA GLU A 336 -8.80 -22.33 8.31
C GLU A 336 -8.20 -23.70 7.87
N SER A 337 -7.83 -23.84 6.59
CA SER A 337 -7.20 -25.04 6.10
C SER A 337 -5.74 -25.14 6.56
N ASP A 338 -5.29 -26.35 6.87
CA ASP A 338 -3.90 -26.62 7.25
C ASP A 338 -2.95 -26.78 6.03
N ASN A 339 -3.44 -26.45 4.83
CA ASN A 339 -2.66 -26.64 3.59
C ASN A 339 -1.44 -25.73 3.50
N TYR A 340 -1.47 -24.56 4.14
CA TYR A 340 -0.39 -23.59 4.11
C TYR A 340 0.01 -23.18 5.52
N GLU A 341 1.32 -23.06 5.73
CA GLU A 341 1.81 -22.54 7.00
C GLU A 341 1.39 -21.09 7.22
N THR A 342 0.84 -20.80 8.38
CA THR A 342 0.41 -19.45 8.74
C THR A 342 1.56 -18.67 9.38
N LEU A 343 1.90 -17.51 8.83
CA LEU A 343 2.83 -16.56 9.47
C LEU A 343 2.05 -15.68 10.46
N LYS A 344 2.64 -15.49 11.64
CA LYS A 344 2.20 -14.46 12.58
C LYS A 344 2.98 -13.18 12.29
N MET A 345 2.28 -12.16 11.83
CA MET A 345 2.91 -10.90 11.43
C MET A 345 3.10 -9.96 12.61
N SER A 346 4.15 -9.13 12.54
CA SER A 346 4.42 -8.03 13.47
C SER A 346 4.91 -6.79 12.72
N LEU A 347 5.10 -5.68 13.44
CA LEU A 347 5.67 -4.45 12.86
C LEU A 347 7.10 -4.66 12.36
N GLU A 348 7.87 -5.51 13.02
CA GLU A 348 9.29 -5.72 12.72
C GLU A 348 9.54 -6.85 11.73
N GLY A 349 8.62 -7.80 11.61
CA GLY A 349 8.80 -8.97 10.77
C GLY A 349 7.69 -10.00 10.95
N ALA A 350 8.01 -11.26 10.78
CA ALA A 350 7.09 -12.37 10.93
C ALA A 350 7.67 -13.49 11.78
N TYR A 351 6.78 -14.31 12.34
CA TYR A 351 7.16 -15.55 13.01
C TYR A 351 6.52 -16.71 12.27
N ASP A 352 7.33 -17.72 11.92
CA ASP A 352 6.82 -18.96 11.35
C ASP A 352 6.16 -19.85 12.45
N PRO A 353 5.46 -20.93 12.07
CA PRO A 353 4.82 -21.82 13.05
C PRO A 353 5.80 -22.45 14.06
N SER A 354 7.08 -22.54 13.71
CA SER A 354 8.12 -23.03 14.62
C SER A 354 8.59 -21.97 15.64
N GLY A 355 8.08 -20.74 15.53
CA GLY A 355 8.49 -19.59 16.35
C GLY A 355 9.78 -18.91 15.87
N ARG A 356 10.30 -19.27 14.69
CA ARG A 356 11.47 -18.63 14.12
C ARG A 356 11.11 -17.25 13.59
N TYR A 357 11.87 -16.25 13.99
CA TYR A 357 11.72 -14.88 13.51
C TYR A 357 12.28 -14.72 12.10
N ILE A 358 11.47 -14.13 11.23
CA ILE A 358 11.81 -13.79 9.85
C ILE A 358 11.77 -12.27 9.72
N LYS A 359 12.92 -11.64 9.54
CA LYS A 359 12.97 -10.21 9.31
C LYS A 359 12.51 -9.90 7.88
N LEU A 360 11.33 -9.30 7.77
CA LEU A 360 10.79 -8.85 6.49
C LEU A 360 11.35 -7.45 6.18
N ARG A 361 11.99 -7.30 5.03
CA ARG A 361 12.30 -5.97 4.50
C ARG A 361 11.05 -5.45 3.79
N ARG A 362 10.40 -4.50 4.39
CA ARG A 362 9.27 -3.83 3.75
C ARG A 362 9.80 -2.85 2.71
N HIS A 363 9.61 -3.18 1.44
CA HIS A 363 9.92 -2.30 0.31
C HIS A 363 8.83 -1.25 0.06
N HIS A 364 8.09 -0.85 1.09
CA HIS A 364 7.02 0.11 0.91
C HIS A 364 7.57 1.55 1.02
N PRO A 365 7.51 2.36 -0.05
CA PRO A 365 8.05 3.71 -0.04
C PRO A 365 7.40 4.65 0.99
N TYR A 366 6.24 4.25 1.55
CA TYR A 366 5.50 5.03 2.54
C TYR A 366 5.85 4.70 4.01
N ILE A 367 6.74 3.74 4.27
CA ILE A 367 7.13 3.31 5.62
C ILE A 367 8.59 3.70 5.94
N TYR A 368 9.22 4.54 5.13
CA TYR A 368 10.50 5.16 5.46
C TYR A 368 10.31 6.33 6.43
N GLY A 369 9.94 6.04 7.62
CA GLY A 369 9.89 6.93 8.76
C GLY A 369 9.91 6.08 10.02
N LYS A 370 10.32 6.65 11.13
CA LYS A 370 10.08 6.03 12.43
C LYS A 370 8.59 5.70 12.51
N GLU A 371 8.26 4.47 12.86
CA GLU A 371 6.88 4.07 13.12
C GLU A 371 6.26 5.08 14.08
N LYS A 372 5.11 5.61 13.70
CA LYS A 372 4.39 6.57 14.54
C LYS A 372 3.54 5.76 15.50
N GLU A 373 3.90 5.77 16.76
CA GLU A 373 3.10 5.17 17.82
C GLU A 373 1.94 6.07 18.20
N VAL A 374 0.77 5.48 18.37
CA VAL A 374 -0.39 6.12 18.97
C VAL A 374 -0.68 5.36 20.27
N PRO A 375 -0.19 5.85 21.42
CA PRO A 375 -0.49 5.20 22.69
C PRO A 375 -1.98 5.37 22.99
N LEU A 376 -2.70 4.26 23.04
CA LEU A 376 -4.09 4.19 23.49
C LEU A 376 -4.11 3.58 24.89
N LYS A 377 -4.86 4.21 25.78
CA LYS A 377 -5.06 3.72 27.13
C LYS A 377 -6.51 3.32 27.30
N GLU A 378 -6.73 2.18 27.89
CA GLU A 378 -8.07 1.73 28.26
C GLU A 378 -8.63 2.64 29.36
N LYS A 379 -9.88 3.04 29.21
CA LYS A 379 -10.55 3.88 30.20
C LYS A 379 -10.84 3.03 31.43
N PRO A 380 -10.33 3.40 32.61
CA PRO A 380 -10.67 2.67 33.82
C PRO A 380 -12.16 2.86 34.16
N GLU A 381 -12.78 1.84 34.74
CA GLU A 381 -14.16 1.92 35.19
C GLU A 381 -14.37 2.96 36.31
N GLU A 382 -15.38 3.78 36.19
CA GLU A 382 -15.80 4.66 37.27
C GLU A 382 -16.42 3.84 38.41
N LYS A 383 -16.03 4.09 39.63
CA LYS A 383 -16.63 3.46 40.83
C LYS A 383 -18.03 3.97 41.09
N TYR A 384 -18.32 5.21 40.66
CA TYR A 384 -19.63 5.83 40.68
C TYR A 384 -19.70 6.84 39.53
N PRO A 385 -20.90 7.10 38.95
CA PRO A 385 -21.04 8.05 37.87
C PRO A 385 -20.51 9.43 38.22
N GLY A 386 -19.59 9.99 37.43
CA GLY A 386 -18.98 11.30 37.65
C GLY A 386 -17.75 11.31 38.56
N GLU A 387 -17.21 10.15 38.95
CA GLU A 387 -15.97 10.04 39.74
C GLU A 387 -14.81 10.82 39.12
N TRP A 388 -14.66 10.73 37.80
CA TRP A 388 -13.59 11.41 37.08
C TRP A 388 -13.73 12.93 37.12
N LYS A 389 -14.97 13.44 36.98
CA LYS A 389 -15.27 14.86 37.04
C LYS A 389 -14.97 15.44 38.42
N ASP A 390 -15.27 14.68 39.47
CA ASP A 390 -15.00 15.10 40.85
C ASP A 390 -13.50 15.10 41.15
N LYS A 391 -12.77 14.06 40.73
CA LYS A 391 -11.32 13.98 40.88
C LYS A 391 -10.58 15.09 40.14
N TRP A 392 -11.04 15.47 38.96
CA TRP A 392 -10.48 16.58 38.19
C TRP A 392 -10.71 17.93 38.88
N LYS A 393 -11.92 18.17 39.38
CA LYS A 393 -12.22 19.39 40.12
C LYS A 393 -11.44 19.54 41.41
N GLU A 394 -11.15 18.43 42.07
CA GLU A 394 -10.35 18.41 43.28
C GLU A 394 -8.83 18.54 43.06
N GLY A 395 -8.38 18.49 41.81
CA GLY A 395 -6.96 18.59 41.45
C GLY A 395 -6.09 17.44 41.99
N LYS A 396 -6.71 16.33 42.34
CA LYS A 396 -6.04 15.22 43.02
C LYS A 396 -5.36 14.21 42.12
N ASP A 397 -5.72 14.18 40.83
CA ASP A 397 -5.16 13.17 39.93
C ASP A 397 -4.98 13.68 38.51
N TYR A 398 -3.85 14.35 38.24
CA TYR A 398 -3.47 14.80 36.91
C TYR A 398 -3.01 13.66 35.99
N THR A 399 -2.99 12.44 36.46
CA THR A 399 -2.58 11.26 35.67
C THR A 399 -3.76 10.65 34.90
N VAL A 400 -4.98 11.14 35.15
CA VAL A 400 -6.18 10.67 34.45
C VAL A 400 -6.12 11.10 33.00
N SER A 401 -6.08 10.13 32.11
CA SER A 401 -6.01 10.34 30.67
C SER A 401 -7.32 10.77 30.04
N TRP A 402 -8.39 10.87 30.82
CA TRP A 402 -9.76 11.20 30.40
C TRP A 402 -10.30 12.39 31.20
N PRO A 403 -9.86 13.61 30.84
CA PRO A 403 -10.46 14.80 31.43
C PRO A 403 -11.93 14.92 31.01
N PRO A 404 -12.78 15.52 31.85
CA PRO A 404 -14.17 15.84 31.47
C PRO A 404 -14.23 16.63 30.16
N GLU A 405 -15.31 16.44 29.39
CA GLU A 405 -15.46 17.01 28.04
C GLU A 405 -15.29 18.52 28.00
N ASP A 406 -15.85 19.23 28.99
CA ASP A 406 -15.74 20.67 29.15
C ASP A 406 -14.28 21.16 29.27
N ILE A 407 -13.43 20.39 29.95
CA ILE A 407 -12.00 20.71 30.09
C ILE A 407 -11.23 20.37 28.80
N LEU A 408 -11.59 19.26 28.15
CA LEU A 408 -11.02 18.92 26.83
C LEU A 408 -11.33 19.97 25.77
N GLU A 409 -12.53 20.52 25.76
CA GLU A 409 -12.91 21.60 24.85
C GLU A 409 -12.11 22.87 25.15
N GLU A 410 -11.97 23.25 26.41
CA GLU A 410 -11.17 24.42 26.80
C GLU A 410 -9.69 24.27 26.44
N ASP A 411 -9.09 23.13 26.72
CA ASP A 411 -7.70 22.83 26.37
C ASP A 411 -7.48 22.78 24.87
N TYR A 412 -8.41 22.21 24.12
CA TYR A 412 -8.36 22.16 22.67
C TYR A 412 -8.46 23.56 22.05
N PHE A 413 -9.39 24.40 22.51
CA PHE A 413 -9.50 25.78 22.09
C PHE A 413 -8.27 26.61 22.50
N ALA A 414 -7.74 26.39 23.70
CA ALA A 414 -6.49 27.04 24.16
C ALA A 414 -5.29 26.64 23.31
N PHE A 415 -5.17 25.35 22.94
CA PHE A 415 -4.12 24.83 22.07
C PHE A 415 -4.23 25.41 20.66
N ILE A 416 -5.42 25.41 20.05
CA ILE A 416 -5.66 26.01 18.74
C ILE A 416 -5.32 27.50 18.77
N ARG A 417 -5.83 28.22 19.77
CA ARG A 417 -5.56 29.67 19.94
C ARG A 417 -4.05 29.93 20.06
N LYS A 418 -3.34 29.17 20.87
CA LYS A 418 -1.89 29.30 21.06
C LYS A 418 -1.12 29.00 19.77
N LYS A 419 -1.51 27.98 19.02
CA LYS A 419 -0.88 27.60 17.76
C LYS A 419 -1.19 28.59 16.64
N THR A 420 -2.43 29.08 16.58
CA THR A 420 -2.87 30.11 15.64
C THR A 420 -2.12 31.42 15.88
N ILE A 421 -2.01 31.88 17.13
CA ILE A 421 -1.25 33.08 17.50
C ILE A 421 0.23 32.91 17.15
N LYS A 422 0.83 31.74 17.39
CA LYS A 422 2.22 31.47 17.04
C LYS A 422 2.46 31.50 15.52
N ASN A 423 1.54 30.93 14.75
CA ASN A 423 1.61 30.93 13.29
C ASN A 423 1.38 32.33 12.71
N LEU A 424 0.45 33.10 13.24
CA LEU A 424 0.20 34.48 12.85
C LEU A 424 1.42 35.38 13.12
N LYS A 425 2.07 35.21 14.28
CA LYS A 425 3.31 35.95 14.61
C LYS A 425 4.46 35.63 13.67
N ASN A 426 4.58 34.36 13.24
CA ASN A 426 5.66 33.89 12.38
C ASN A 426 5.44 34.23 10.89
N GLN A 427 4.18 34.31 10.43
CA GLN A 427 3.85 34.45 9.00
C GLN A 427 3.41 35.86 8.60
N ARG A 428 3.27 36.80 9.53
CA ARG A 428 2.75 38.16 9.28
C ARG A 428 1.40 38.19 8.52
N ILE A 429 0.56 37.14 8.65
CA ILE A 429 -0.74 37.04 7.99
C ILE A 429 -1.72 37.96 8.74
N LYS A 430 -2.41 38.86 8.01
CA LYS A 430 -3.47 39.69 8.58
C LYS A 430 -4.73 38.84 8.81
N ILE A 431 -5.43 39.08 9.92
CA ILE A 431 -6.67 38.33 10.31
C ILE A 431 -7.77 38.48 9.24
N GLU A 432 -7.77 39.54 8.46
CA GLU A 432 -8.71 39.81 7.37
C GLU A 432 -8.61 38.80 6.20
N GLU A 433 -7.46 38.13 6.02
CA GLU A 433 -7.26 37.11 4.98
C GLU A 433 -7.90 35.75 5.34
N PHE A 434 -8.31 35.55 6.58
CA PHE A 434 -8.99 34.32 7.04
C PHE A 434 -10.50 34.29 6.75
N LYS A 435 -11.09 35.38 6.30
CA LYS A 435 -12.55 35.48 6.03
C LYS A 435 -12.97 34.94 4.66
N SER A 436 -12.04 34.56 3.81
CA SER A 436 -12.31 34.17 2.39
C SER A 436 -12.01 32.72 2.06
N SER A 437 -11.77 31.85 3.02
CA SER A 437 -11.53 30.41 2.77
C SER A 437 -12.60 29.52 3.36
#